data_bc2179f8b376617be62d6670015efea8
#
_entry.id   bc2179f8b376617be62d6670015efea8
#
_cell.length_a   1.000
_cell.length_b   1.000
_cell.length_c   1.000
_cell.angle_alpha   90.00
_cell.angle_beta   90.00
_cell.angle_gamma   90.00
#
_symmetry.space_group_name_H-M   'P 1'
#
loop_
_entity.id
_entity.type
_entity.pdbx_description
1 polymer ?
#
loop_
_entity_poly.entity_id
_entity_poly.type
_entity_poly.pdbx_seq_one_letter_code
_entity_poly.pdbx_strand_id
1 'polypeptide(L)'
;MKRIILSLLVTTCLTACSKNDNDAPDDKKPPVTLEPKEAPKPSVGVYPRVTTTTKHLRQMKLVAESTIANGKVTKSIQKVTDLKNGNVTTYIIDYKYDANGYPTEITTSREGRTILDEKETYRFENKRLVEKIRILEGGVRTYTHSYSYDSEGKLIKYIYSMHQYTDPKPSVRETNYTYTGTTVSAAIVGGHTETITFDSRWNKLKSEQKFTRTADIWEYQYNDKPNQAYGHLGDLLYPEEFISKNCLTLMRHISKEEGKANSITEYRREYQYNAQGNIREIKKYDSDGKLEETITYEY
;
A
#
# COMPACT_ATOMS: atom_id res chain seq x y z
N MET A 1 4.24 -15.57 -25.31
CA MET A 1 3.79 -15.89 -23.93
C MET A 1 3.92 -14.59 -23.14
N LYS A 2 2.79 -13.94 -22.79
CA LYS A 2 2.78 -12.73 -21.95
C LYS A 2 3.18 -13.14 -20.54
N ARG A 3 4.40 -12.81 -20.12
CA ARG A 3 4.84 -12.96 -18.73
C ARG A 3 4.11 -11.89 -17.92
N ILE A 4 3.10 -12.31 -17.17
CA ILE A 4 2.50 -11.49 -16.13
C ILE A 4 3.52 -11.48 -14.99
N ILE A 5 4.33 -10.44 -14.92
CA ILE A 5 5.16 -10.17 -13.74
C ILE A 5 4.19 -9.65 -12.69
N LEU A 6 3.78 -10.57 -11.83
CA LEU A 6 2.92 -10.26 -10.70
C LEU A 6 3.78 -9.54 -9.67
N SER A 7 3.79 -8.21 -9.74
CA SER A 7 4.31 -7.36 -8.66
C SER A 7 3.39 -7.54 -7.45
N LEU A 8 3.61 -8.61 -6.71
CA LEU A 8 2.86 -8.90 -5.52
C LEU A 8 3.62 -8.33 -4.33
N LEU A 9 3.40 -7.03 -4.10
CA LEU A 9 3.75 -6.47 -2.82
C LEU A 9 2.81 -7.06 -1.78
N VAL A 10 3.29 -8.01 -1.02
CA VAL A 10 2.67 -8.37 0.24
C VAL A 10 2.96 -7.23 1.20
N THR A 11 2.09 -6.24 1.21
CA THR A 11 2.02 -5.29 2.31
C THR A 11 1.48 -6.07 3.50
N THR A 12 2.36 -6.77 4.20
CA THR A 12 2.05 -7.34 5.50
C THR A 12 1.88 -6.17 6.46
N CYS A 13 0.63 -5.81 6.70
CA CYS A 13 0.28 -4.78 7.66
C CYS A 13 0.67 -5.24 9.06
N LEU A 14 1.64 -4.58 9.65
CA LEU A 14 2.07 -4.79 11.02
C LEU A 14 1.36 -3.82 11.94
N THR A 15 0.89 -4.33 13.04
CA THR A 15 0.03 -3.64 13.98
C THR A 15 0.75 -3.17 15.22
N ALA A 16 0.42 -1.97 15.67
CA ALA A 16 0.57 -1.60 17.06
C ALA A 16 -0.72 -0.95 17.56
N CYS A 17 -1.31 -1.50 18.60
CA CYS A 17 -2.39 -0.84 19.33
C CYS A 17 -1.81 0.19 20.28
N SER A 18 -2.22 1.44 20.15
CA SER A 18 -2.12 2.45 21.21
C SER A 18 -3.47 2.56 21.92
N LYS A 19 -3.44 2.62 23.26
CA LYS A 19 -4.58 2.76 24.15
C LYS A 19 -5.29 4.11 24.00
N ASN A 20 -6.60 4.04 24.08
CA ASN A 20 -7.58 5.00 24.57
C ASN A 20 -7.20 6.48 24.61
N ASP A 21 -7.87 7.26 23.75
CA ASP A 21 -8.38 8.55 24.20
C ASP A 21 -9.87 8.63 23.84
N ASN A 22 -10.71 8.60 24.89
CA ASN A 22 -12.11 8.94 24.85
C ASN A 22 -12.21 10.46 24.73
N ASP A 23 -12.28 10.99 23.52
CA ASP A 23 -12.69 12.37 23.30
C ASP A 23 -13.99 12.41 22.53
N ALA A 24 -15.01 12.95 23.20
CA ALA A 24 -16.29 13.31 22.63
C ALA A 24 -16.09 14.36 21.50
N PRO A 25 -16.96 14.43 20.49
CA PRO A 25 -16.81 15.37 19.39
C PRO A 25 -17.00 16.80 19.88
N ASP A 26 -15.94 17.58 19.88
CA ASP A 26 -15.98 19.02 20.13
C ASP A 26 -16.11 19.74 18.77
N ASP A 27 -17.31 20.26 18.49
CA ASP A 27 -17.73 20.88 17.22
C ASP A 27 -17.07 22.25 16.92
N LYS A 28 -16.00 22.62 17.63
CA LYS A 28 -15.34 23.94 17.48
C LYS A 28 -13.82 23.88 17.33
N LYS A 29 -13.28 22.92 16.58
CA LYS A 29 -11.85 22.97 16.24
C LYS A 29 -11.61 23.77 14.96
N PRO A 30 -10.57 24.66 14.96
CA PRO A 30 -10.13 25.35 13.76
C PRO A 30 -9.72 24.36 12.66
N PRO A 31 -9.62 24.78 11.38
CA PRO A 31 -9.30 23.89 10.28
C PRO A 31 -8.06 23.08 10.62
N VAL A 32 -8.22 21.75 10.59
CA VAL A 32 -7.17 20.80 10.92
C VAL A 32 -5.98 21.08 10.02
N THR A 33 -4.93 21.66 10.60
CA THR A 33 -3.64 21.76 9.92
C THR A 33 -3.18 20.36 9.63
N LEU A 34 -2.86 20.08 8.37
CA LEU A 34 -2.31 18.83 7.92
C LEU A 34 -1.00 18.57 8.69
N GLU A 35 -1.06 17.78 9.77
CA GLU A 35 0.18 17.40 10.44
C GLU A 35 1.06 16.63 9.45
N PRO A 36 2.35 17.03 9.33
CA PRO A 36 3.29 16.30 8.50
C PRO A 36 3.28 14.83 8.92
N LYS A 37 3.14 13.90 7.98
CA LYS A 37 3.32 12.47 8.25
C LYS A 37 4.77 12.23 8.68
N GLU A 38 5.07 12.39 9.97
CA GLU A 38 6.28 11.80 10.50
C GLU A 38 6.14 10.29 10.39
N ALA A 39 7.19 9.61 9.94
CA ALA A 39 7.24 8.16 10.03
C ALA A 39 7.03 7.79 11.50
N PRO A 40 6.03 6.95 11.83
CA PRO A 40 5.71 6.64 13.19
C PRO A 40 6.94 6.03 13.86
N LYS A 41 7.27 6.53 15.04
CA LYS A 41 8.19 5.80 15.92
C LYS A 41 7.56 4.44 16.15
N PRO A 42 8.33 3.33 16.10
CA PRO A 42 7.83 2.03 16.48
C PRO A 42 7.20 2.16 17.86
N SER A 43 5.86 2.12 17.92
CA SER A 43 5.16 2.14 19.20
C SER A 43 5.49 0.84 19.93
N VAL A 44 5.59 0.91 21.26
CA VAL A 44 5.68 -0.28 22.11
C VAL A 44 4.28 -0.92 22.11
N GLY A 45 3.93 -1.61 21.03
CA GLY A 45 2.65 -2.25 20.83
C GLY A 45 2.75 -3.77 20.84
N VAL A 46 1.62 -4.45 20.98
CA VAL A 46 1.54 -5.90 20.78
C VAL A 46 1.58 -6.15 19.27
N TYR A 47 2.69 -6.68 18.78
CA TYR A 47 2.87 -7.04 17.38
C TYR A 47 2.55 -8.52 17.15
N PRO A 48 1.91 -8.90 16.04
CA PRO A 48 1.80 -10.29 15.69
C PRO A 48 3.21 -10.88 15.47
N ARG A 49 3.39 -12.14 15.82
CA ARG A 49 4.65 -12.89 15.59
C ARG A 49 4.72 -13.41 14.16
N VAL A 50 3.55 -13.81 13.64
CA VAL A 50 3.40 -14.35 12.30
C VAL A 50 2.14 -13.77 11.66
N THR A 51 2.24 -13.44 10.38
CA THR A 51 1.09 -13.15 9.54
C THR A 51 1.03 -14.15 8.40
N THR A 52 -0.15 -14.73 8.17
CA THR A 52 -0.37 -15.62 7.02
C THR A 52 -1.37 -14.98 6.08
N THR A 53 -0.99 -14.82 4.82
CA THR A 53 -1.86 -14.31 3.76
C THR A 53 -2.14 -15.41 2.77
N THR A 54 -3.42 -15.69 2.49
CA THR A 54 -3.85 -16.57 1.41
C THR A 54 -4.62 -15.74 0.40
N LYS A 55 -4.14 -15.71 -0.84
CA LYS A 55 -4.80 -14.98 -1.94
C LYS A 55 -5.12 -15.93 -3.08
N HIS A 56 -6.38 -15.88 -3.55
CA HIS A 56 -6.87 -16.63 -4.68
C HIS A 56 -6.86 -15.74 -5.92
N LEU A 57 -6.00 -16.05 -6.87
CA LEU A 57 -5.93 -15.39 -8.17
C LEU A 57 -6.56 -16.32 -9.21
N ARG A 58 -7.00 -15.78 -10.34
CA ARG A 58 -7.77 -16.51 -11.35
C ARG A 58 -7.20 -17.90 -11.76
N GLN A 59 -5.87 -18.04 -11.71
CA GLN A 59 -5.16 -19.29 -12.07
C GLN A 59 -4.05 -19.65 -11.10
N MET A 60 -3.93 -18.94 -9.99
CA MET A 60 -2.87 -19.11 -8.99
C MET A 60 -3.43 -18.97 -7.59
N LYS A 61 -2.85 -19.72 -6.66
CA LYS A 61 -3.03 -19.52 -5.22
C LYS A 61 -1.72 -19.05 -4.64
N LEU A 62 -1.73 -17.96 -3.90
CA LEU A 62 -0.59 -17.48 -3.15
C LEU A 62 -0.83 -17.74 -1.67
N VAL A 63 0.17 -18.27 -1.00
CA VAL A 63 0.24 -18.34 0.46
C VAL A 63 1.54 -17.66 0.88
N ALA A 64 1.46 -16.63 1.69
CA ALA A 64 2.61 -15.92 2.24
C ALA A 64 2.59 -16.00 3.76
N GLU A 65 3.73 -16.32 4.35
CA GLU A 65 3.96 -16.30 5.78
C GLU A 65 5.08 -15.33 6.10
N SER A 66 4.85 -14.39 7.03
CA SER A 66 5.83 -13.39 7.40
C SER A 66 6.18 -13.51 8.88
N THR A 67 7.48 -13.57 9.16
CA THR A 67 8.04 -13.54 10.50
C THR A 67 8.30 -12.11 10.93
N ILE A 68 7.88 -11.79 12.16
CA ILE A 68 7.95 -10.45 12.72
C ILE A 68 8.79 -10.50 14.00
N ALA A 69 9.81 -9.65 14.08
CA ALA A 69 10.62 -9.48 15.28
C ALA A 69 10.71 -7.99 15.64
N ASN A 70 10.45 -7.65 16.89
CA ASN A 70 10.44 -6.27 17.38
C ASN A 70 9.57 -5.33 16.55
N GLY A 71 8.40 -5.81 16.13
CA GLY A 71 7.46 -5.04 15.32
C GLY A 71 7.86 -4.83 13.85
N LYS A 72 8.87 -5.55 13.37
CA LYS A 72 9.35 -5.45 11.99
C LYS A 72 9.30 -6.81 11.31
N VAL A 73 8.87 -6.83 10.05
CA VAL A 73 8.99 -8.04 9.22
C VAL A 73 10.46 -8.30 8.96
N THR A 74 10.96 -9.45 9.34
CA THR A 74 12.35 -9.83 9.08
C THR A 74 12.50 -10.74 7.89
N LYS A 75 11.47 -11.55 7.63
CA LYS A 75 11.44 -12.50 6.53
C LYS A 75 9.99 -12.79 6.11
N SER A 76 9.79 -13.04 4.82
CA SER A 76 8.54 -13.62 4.32
C SER A 76 8.86 -14.78 3.39
N ILE A 77 8.05 -15.84 3.45
CA ILE A 77 8.08 -16.96 2.54
C ILE A 77 6.77 -16.98 1.78
N GLN A 78 6.84 -16.92 0.46
CA GLN A 78 5.67 -16.91 -0.41
C GLN A 78 5.67 -18.16 -1.30
N LYS A 79 4.59 -18.91 -1.26
CA LYS A 79 4.35 -20.08 -2.12
C LYS A 79 3.27 -19.73 -3.14
N VAL A 80 3.64 -19.71 -4.40
CA VAL A 80 2.72 -19.48 -5.52
C VAL A 80 2.46 -20.82 -6.19
N THR A 81 1.20 -21.28 -6.14
CA THR A 81 0.75 -22.52 -6.80
C THR A 81 0.01 -22.15 -8.09
N ASP A 82 0.45 -22.66 -9.21
CA ASP A 82 -0.31 -22.62 -10.46
C ASP A 82 -1.45 -23.66 -10.38
N LEU A 83 -2.69 -23.18 -10.40
CA LEU A 83 -3.87 -24.05 -10.25
C LEU A 83 -4.16 -24.91 -11.48
N LYS A 84 -3.51 -24.66 -12.62
CA LYS A 84 -3.66 -25.49 -13.83
C LYS A 84 -2.84 -26.76 -13.79
N ASN A 85 -1.63 -26.70 -13.26
CA ASN A 85 -0.68 -27.79 -13.32
C ASN A 85 -0.14 -28.21 -11.94
N GLY A 86 -0.54 -27.51 -10.87
CA GLY A 86 -0.12 -27.80 -9.51
C GLY A 86 1.33 -27.38 -9.18
N ASN A 87 2.05 -26.74 -10.11
CA ASN A 87 3.43 -26.34 -9.86
C ASN A 87 3.50 -25.27 -8.76
N VAL A 88 4.42 -25.47 -7.81
CA VAL A 88 4.67 -24.54 -6.72
C VAL A 88 6.01 -23.83 -6.93
N THR A 89 6.00 -22.51 -6.83
CA THR A 89 7.21 -21.69 -6.79
C THR A 89 7.29 -21.02 -5.43
N THR A 90 8.42 -21.21 -4.73
CA THR A 90 8.69 -20.57 -3.45
C THR A 90 9.56 -19.34 -3.64
N TYR A 91 9.13 -18.21 -3.09
CA TYR A 91 9.91 -16.98 -3.00
C TYR A 91 10.28 -16.71 -1.55
N ILE A 92 11.50 -16.27 -1.33
CA ILE A 92 12.03 -15.85 -0.04
C ILE A 92 12.26 -14.35 -0.12
N ILE A 93 11.69 -13.61 0.83
CA ILE A 93 11.80 -12.16 0.91
C ILE A 93 12.49 -11.82 2.23
N ASP A 94 13.64 -11.17 2.15
CA ASP A 94 14.41 -10.73 3.29
C ASP A 94 14.38 -9.20 3.40
N TYR A 95 14.31 -8.70 4.64
CA TYR A 95 14.18 -7.29 4.97
C TYR A 95 15.35 -6.81 5.80
N LYS A 96 15.97 -5.68 5.42
CA LYS A 96 17.01 -5.02 6.18
C LYS A 96 16.55 -3.64 6.65
N TYR A 97 17.01 -3.24 7.82
CA TYR A 97 16.64 -1.98 8.46
C TYR A 97 17.89 -1.26 8.94
N ASP A 98 17.81 0.08 8.99
CA ASP A 98 18.82 0.89 9.65
C ASP A 98 18.68 0.87 11.20
N ALA A 99 19.59 1.54 11.89
CA ALA A 99 19.57 1.65 13.36
C ALA A 99 18.31 2.37 13.90
N ASN A 100 17.67 3.23 13.10
CA ASN A 100 16.44 3.93 13.45
C ASN A 100 15.19 3.10 13.16
N GLY A 101 15.34 1.97 12.47
CA GLY A 101 14.24 1.08 12.12
C GLY A 101 13.58 1.36 10.79
N TYR A 102 14.15 2.19 9.95
CA TYR A 102 13.68 2.37 8.58
C TYR A 102 14.20 1.24 7.68
N PRO A 103 13.38 0.71 6.78
CA PRO A 103 13.84 -0.27 5.81
C PRO A 103 14.90 0.36 4.90
N THR A 104 15.98 -0.37 4.65
CA THR A 104 17.04 0.04 3.72
C THR A 104 17.07 -0.80 2.47
N GLU A 105 16.69 -2.08 2.61
CA GLU A 105 16.71 -3.02 1.50
C GLU A 105 15.63 -4.11 1.71
N ILE A 106 14.98 -4.49 0.63
CA ILE A 106 14.13 -5.69 0.55
C ILE A 106 14.61 -6.48 -0.66
N THR A 107 14.87 -7.76 -0.46
CA THR A 107 15.29 -8.66 -1.55
C THR A 107 14.33 -9.82 -1.69
N THR A 108 14.01 -10.17 -2.93
CA THR A 108 13.21 -11.34 -3.26
C THR A 108 14.04 -12.29 -4.09
N SER A 109 14.16 -13.53 -3.62
CA SER A 109 14.81 -14.61 -4.33
C SER A 109 13.85 -15.79 -4.51
N ARG A 110 14.06 -16.56 -5.56
CA ARG A 110 13.37 -17.82 -5.77
C ARG A 110 14.20 -18.95 -5.18
N GLU A 111 13.56 -19.82 -4.44
CA GLU A 111 14.21 -21.00 -3.87
C GLU A 111 14.95 -21.80 -4.96
N GLY A 112 16.21 -22.16 -4.68
CA GLY A 112 17.09 -22.87 -5.63
C GLY A 112 17.73 -21.99 -6.71
N ARG A 113 17.54 -20.67 -6.69
CA ARG A 113 18.23 -19.72 -7.58
C ARG A 113 19.25 -18.88 -6.84
N THR A 114 20.37 -18.60 -7.50
CA THR A 114 21.44 -17.72 -6.98
C THR A 114 21.23 -16.24 -7.35
N ILE A 115 20.38 -15.96 -8.34
CA ILE A 115 20.09 -14.60 -8.82
C ILE A 115 18.82 -14.10 -8.14
N LEU A 116 18.85 -12.87 -7.64
CA LEU A 116 17.67 -12.22 -7.08
C LEU A 116 16.65 -11.96 -8.19
N ASP A 117 15.38 -12.31 -7.92
CA ASP A 117 14.27 -11.95 -8.81
C ASP A 117 13.95 -10.45 -8.68
N GLU A 118 14.15 -9.87 -7.48
CA GLU A 118 13.89 -8.47 -7.21
C GLU A 118 14.74 -7.95 -6.06
N LYS A 119 15.16 -6.68 -6.16
CA LYS A 119 15.81 -5.92 -5.09
C LYS A 119 15.20 -4.53 -5.02
N GLU A 120 14.76 -4.13 -3.82
CA GLU A 120 14.33 -2.76 -3.54
C GLU A 120 15.30 -2.12 -2.54
N THR A 121 15.67 -0.87 -2.76
CA THR A 121 16.46 -0.06 -1.84
C THR A 121 15.72 1.23 -1.53
N TYR A 122 15.92 1.75 -0.33
CA TYR A 122 15.19 2.89 0.21
C TYR A 122 16.13 3.89 0.84
N ARG A 123 15.89 5.17 0.56
CA ARG A 123 16.63 6.29 1.17
C ARG A 123 15.66 7.22 1.88
N PHE A 124 15.92 7.44 3.16
CA PHE A 124 15.13 8.31 4.03
C PHE A 124 15.93 9.56 4.39
N GLU A 125 15.27 10.72 4.40
CA GLU A 125 15.79 11.99 4.91
C GLU A 125 14.72 12.61 5.81
N ASN A 126 15.12 13.10 6.98
CA ASN A 126 14.17 13.66 7.96
C ASN A 126 12.96 12.77 8.23
N LYS A 127 13.21 11.47 8.36
CA LYS A 127 12.18 10.42 8.60
C LYS A 127 11.17 10.24 7.45
N ARG A 128 11.44 10.74 6.24
CA ARG A 128 10.58 10.61 5.06
C ARG A 128 11.31 9.89 3.95
N LEU A 129 10.58 9.06 3.23
CA LEU A 129 11.11 8.39 2.05
C LEU A 129 11.35 9.43 0.95
N VAL A 130 12.59 9.59 0.51
CA VAL A 130 12.94 10.49 -0.59
C VAL A 130 13.25 9.74 -1.88
N GLU A 131 13.63 8.47 -1.77
CA GLU A 131 13.93 7.65 -2.94
C GLU A 131 13.66 6.17 -2.66
N LYS A 132 13.10 5.49 -3.65
CA LYS A 132 12.97 4.03 -3.72
C LYS A 132 13.45 3.59 -5.08
N ILE A 133 14.37 2.62 -5.12
CA ILE A 133 14.85 2.00 -6.35
C ILE A 133 14.47 0.53 -6.30
N ARG A 134 13.82 0.06 -7.36
CA ARG A 134 13.42 -1.34 -7.54
C ARG A 134 14.08 -1.91 -8.79
N ILE A 135 14.83 -2.98 -8.63
CA ILE A 135 15.56 -3.66 -9.69
C ILE A 135 14.97 -5.06 -9.86
N LEU A 136 14.54 -5.41 -11.04
CA LEU A 136 13.98 -6.71 -11.40
C LEU A 136 14.95 -7.54 -12.23
N GLU A 137 14.88 -8.86 -12.06
CA GLU A 137 15.53 -9.87 -12.91
C GLU A 137 17.02 -9.56 -13.20
N GLY A 138 17.79 -9.29 -12.13
CA GLY A 138 19.24 -9.06 -12.28
C GLY A 138 19.63 -7.77 -13.02
N GLY A 139 18.74 -6.77 -13.09
CA GLY A 139 19.03 -5.48 -13.72
C GLY A 139 18.35 -5.23 -15.06
N VAL A 140 17.53 -6.16 -15.55
CA VAL A 140 16.80 -6.00 -16.82
C VAL A 140 15.83 -4.80 -16.78
N ARG A 141 15.29 -4.48 -15.62
CA ARG A 141 14.42 -3.31 -15.40
C ARG A 141 14.75 -2.64 -14.07
N THR A 142 14.84 -1.34 -14.11
CA THR A 142 14.99 -0.50 -12.92
C THR A 142 13.85 0.50 -12.86
N TYR A 143 13.22 0.58 -11.69
CA TYR A 143 12.19 1.56 -11.37
C TYR A 143 12.72 2.48 -10.28
N THR A 144 12.66 3.78 -10.52
CA THR A 144 13.06 4.78 -9.52
C THR A 144 11.84 5.61 -9.15
N HIS A 145 11.61 5.76 -7.87
CA HIS A 145 10.57 6.61 -7.29
C HIS A 145 11.26 7.70 -6.48
N SER A 146 10.99 8.95 -6.77
CA SER A 146 11.54 10.10 -6.04
C SER A 146 10.42 10.94 -5.47
N TYR A 147 10.58 11.39 -4.23
CA TYR A 147 9.56 12.10 -3.46
C TYR A 147 10.13 13.43 -2.96
N SER A 148 9.37 14.51 -3.10
CA SER A 148 9.71 15.83 -2.57
C SER A 148 8.58 16.32 -1.66
N TYR A 149 8.98 16.96 -0.57
CA TYR A 149 8.07 17.43 0.47
C TYR A 149 8.25 18.93 0.70
N ASP A 150 7.19 19.61 1.14
CA ASP A 150 7.28 20.98 1.62
C ASP A 150 7.87 21.06 3.03
N SER A 151 7.97 22.27 3.57
CA SER A 151 8.47 22.52 4.93
C SER A 151 7.58 21.93 6.03
N GLU A 152 6.29 21.72 5.74
CA GLU A 152 5.34 21.08 6.65
C GLU A 152 5.36 19.54 6.51
N GLY A 153 6.10 19.01 5.51
CA GLY A 153 6.25 17.60 5.24
C GLY A 153 5.14 16.97 4.44
N LYS A 154 4.34 17.77 3.76
CA LYS A 154 3.37 17.28 2.78
C LYS A 154 4.08 16.90 1.50
N LEU A 155 3.69 15.78 0.90
CA LEU A 155 4.20 15.36 -0.41
C LEU A 155 3.76 16.36 -1.48
N ILE A 156 4.70 17.05 -2.11
CA ILE A 156 4.40 18.04 -3.17
C ILE A 156 4.73 17.54 -4.57
N LYS A 157 5.61 16.55 -4.66
CA LYS A 157 6.03 16.02 -5.97
C LYS A 157 6.42 14.55 -5.87
N TYR A 158 6.00 13.77 -6.85
CA TYR A 158 6.38 12.39 -7.04
C TYR A 158 6.86 12.19 -8.47
N ILE A 159 8.02 11.57 -8.65
CA ILE A 159 8.57 11.22 -9.95
C ILE A 159 8.75 9.70 -9.98
N TYR A 160 8.14 9.07 -10.96
CA TYR A 160 8.36 7.67 -11.30
C TYR A 160 9.16 7.60 -12.59
N SER A 161 10.21 6.80 -12.59
CA SER A 161 11.03 6.54 -13.76
C SER A 161 11.19 5.04 -13.94
N MET A 162 11.00 4.55 -15.16
CA MET A 162 11.23 3.17 -15.55
C MET A 162 12.32 3.14 -16.64
N HIS A 163 13.39 2.42 -16.37
CA HIS A 163 14.46 2.13 -17.31
C HIS A 163 14.45 0.64 -17.64
N GLN A 164 14.50 0.30 -18.92
CA GLN A 164 14.70 -1.06 -19.41
C GLN A 164 16.09 -1.15 -20.06
N TYR A 165 16.77 -2.26 -19.87
CA TYR A 165 18.11 -2.48 -20.43
C TYR A 165 18.16 -2.29 -21.96
N THR A 166 17.05 -2.59 -22.64
CA THR A 166 16.94 -2.48 -24.11
C THR A 166 16.49 -1.11 -24.61
N ASP A 167 16.11 -0.19 -23.71
CA ASP A 167 15.64 1.15 -24.05
C ASP A 167 16.54 2.21 -23.39
N PRO A 168 17.33 2.99 -24.19
CA PRO A 168 18.23 3.99 -23.65
C PRO A 168 17.52 5.19 -23.00
N LYS A 169 16.21 5.37 -23.26
CA LYS A 169 15.43 6.47 -22.67
C LYS A 169 14.49 5.96 -21.59
N PRO A 170 14.64 6.43 -20.34
CA PRO A 170 13.69 6.09 -19.30
C PRO A 170 12.30 6.68 -19.62
N SER A 171 11.26 5.90 -19.34
CA SER A 171 9.91 6.44 -19.26
C SER A 171 9.77 7.17 -17.92
N VAL A 172 9.44 8.46 -17.95
CA VAL A 172 9.31 9.30 -16.76
C VAL A 172 7.88 9.80 -16.64
N ARG A 173 7.33 9.70 -15.43
CA ARG A 173 6.03 10.25 -15.06
C ARG A 173 6.19 11.12 -13.82
N GLU A 174 5.76 12.37 -13.90
CA GLU A 174 5.76 13.31 -12.80
C GLU A 174 4.35 13.59 -12.34
N THR A 175 4.14 13.66 -11.03
CA THR A 175 2.88 14.04 -10.39
C THR A 175 3.16 15.15 -9.39
N ASN A 176 2.42 16.26 -9.51
CA ASN A 176 2.49 17.38 -8.59
C ASN A 176 1.23 17.41 -7.72
N TYR A 177 1.41 17.63 -6.42
CA TYR A 177 0.32 17.62 -5.43
C TYR A 177 0.07 19.02 -4.89
N THR A 178 -1.20 19.39 -4.81
CA THR A 178 -1.67 20.62 -4.15
C THR A 178 -2.74 20.28 -3.12
N TYR A 179 -2.75 21.01 -2.02
CA TYR A 179 -3.62 20.75 -0.88
C TYR A 179 -4.57 21.95 -0.66
N THR A 180 -5.87 21.66 -0.51
CA THR A 180 -6.90 22.66 -0.18
C THR A 180 -7.84 22.05 0.86
N GLY A 181 -7.66 22.43 2.13
CA GLY A 181 -8.40 21.82 3.23
C GLY A 181 -8.16 20.30 3.29
N THR A 182 -9.23 19.51 3.20
CA THR A 182 -9.19 18.04 3.19
C THR A 182 -9.12 17.44 1.77
N THR A 183 -8.81 18.26 0.77
CA THR A 183 -8.73 17.81 -0.63
C THR A 183 -7.28 17.88 -1.11
N VAL A 184 -6.82 16.83 -1.77
CA VAL A 184 -5.54 16.75 -2.46
C VAL A 184 -5.80 16.62 -3.96
N SER A 185 -5.19 17.51 -4.74
CA SER A 185 -5.18 17.41 -6.20
C SER A 185 -3.82 16.94 -6.67
N ALA A 186 -3.79 15.80 -7.38
CA ALA A 186 -2.61 15.19 -7.96
C ALA A 186 -2.64 15.41 -9.48
N ALA A 187 -1.83 16.33 -9.98
CA ALA A 187 -1.72 16.62 -11.40
C ALA A 187 -0.57 15.84 -12.02
N ILE A 188 -0.88 14.93 -12.95
CA ILE A 188 0.09 14.15 -13.70
C ILE A 188 0.51 14.95 -14.92
N VAL A 189 1.80 15.24 -15.05
CA VAL A 189 2.35 16.00 -16.17
C VAL A 189 2.12 15.25 -17.49
N GLY A 190 1.42 15.90 -18.43
CA GLY A 190 1.04 15.29 -19.71
C GLY A 190 -0.09 14.24 -19.62
N GLY A 191 -0.76 14.17 -18.48
CA GLY A 191 -1.82 13.19 -18.20
C GLY A 191 -3.07 13.80 -17.61
N HIS A 192 -3.75 13.03 -16.76
CA HIS A 192 -4.97 13.41 -16.08
C HIS A 192 -4.69 14.02 -14.69
N THR A 193 -5.73 14.58 -14.09
CA THR A 193 -5.72 15.03 -12.70
C THR A 193 -6.55 14.06 -11.86
N GLU A 194 -6.01 13.66 -10.72
CA GLU A 194 -6.73 12.94 -9.68
C GLU A 194 -7.06 13.92 -8.55
N THR A 195 -8.30 13.87 -8.07
CA THR A 195 -8.75 14.63 -6.89
C THR A 195 -9.10 13.64 -5.79
N ILE A 196 -8.45 13.76 -4.64
CA ILE A 196 -8.64 12.89 -3.48
C ILE A 196 -9.26 13.72 -2.35
N THR A 197 -10.37 13.26 -1.80
CA THR A 197 -11.06 13.92 -0.68
C THR A 197 -10.98 13.05 0.56
N PHE A 198 -10.69 13.67 1.70
CA PHE A 198 -10.56 13.02 3.01
C PHE A 198 -11.62 13.51 3.99
N ASP A 199 -11.93 12.72 5.02
CA ASP A 199 -12.64 13.19 6.20
C ASP A 199 -11.68 13.92 7.17
N SER A 200 -12.22 14.46 8.28
CA SER A 200 -11.41 15.13 9.30
C SER A 200 -10.42 14.20 10.02
N ARG A 201 -10.58 12.89 9.91
CA ARG A 201 -9.71 11.85 10.46
C ARG A 201 -8.70 11.31 9.44
N TRP A 202 -8.62 11.93 8.24
CA TRP A 202 -7.74 11.47 7.15
C TRP A 202 -8.09 10.08 6.59
N ASN A 203 -9.35 9.70 6.61
CA ASN A 203 -9.80 8.59 5.80
C ASN A 203 -10.13 9.12 4.41
N LYS A 204 -9.63 8.45 3.38
CA LYS A 204 -9.93 8.76 1.98
C LYS A 204 -11.40 8.47 1.71
N LEU A 205 -12.20 9.49 1.47
CA LEU A 205 -13.63 9.31 1.17
C LEU A 205 -13.87 9.02 -0.31
N LYS A 206 -13.12 9.73 -1.17
CA LYS A 206 -13.29 9.66 -2.62
C LYS A 206 -11.96 9.91 -3.31
N SER A 207 -11.73 9.23 -4.43
CA SER A 207 -10.73 9.58 -5.43
C SER A 207 -11.42 9.66 -6.78
N GLU A 208 -11.12 10.69 -7.57
CA GLU A 208 -11.70 10.91 -8.89
C GLU A 208 -10.60 11.25 -9.88
N GLN A 209 -10.46 10.41 -10.93
CA GLN A 209 -9.57 10.64 -12.05
C GLN A 209 -10.42 11.05 -13.26
N LYS A 210 -10.12 12.23 -13.82
CA LYS A 210 -10.84 12.75 -14.99
C LYS A 210 -9.96 12.69 -16.21
N PHE A 211 -10.52 12.13 -17.26
CA PHE A 211 -9.97 12.09 -18.61
C PHE A 211 -10.91 12.87 -19.56
N THR A 212 -10.53 13.05 -20.80
CA THR A 212 -11.30 13.85 -21.76
C THR A 212 -12.74 13.38 -21.93
N ARG A 213 -13.00 12.05 -21.93
CA ARG A 213 -14.32 11.45 -22.14
C ARG A 213 -14.71 10.42 -21.12
N THR A 214 -13.85 10.18 -20.14
CA THR A 214 -14.08 9.18 -19.10
C THR A 214 -13.73 9.76 -17.74
N ALA A 215 -14.33 9.20 -16.70
CA ALA A 215 -13.91 9.44 -15.34
C ALA A 215 -13.99 8.14 -14.54
N ASP A 216 -12.97 7.90 -13.73
CA ASP A 216 -12.96 6.81 -12.77
C ASP A 216 -13.08 7.40 -11.37
N ILE A 217 -14.04 6.90 -10.63
CA ILE A 217 -14.36 7.37 -9.28
C ILE A 217 -14.27 6.18 -8.34
N TRP A 218 -13.52 6.34 -7.26
CA TRP A 218 -13.46 5.41 -6.14
C TRP A 218 -14.07 6.06 -4.92
N GLU A 219 -15.02 5.38 -4.28
CA GLU A 219 -15.65 5.77 -3.02
C GLU A 219 -15.28 4.75 -1.96
N TYR A 220 -15.02 5.22 -0.72
CA TYR A 220 -14.48 4.41 0.35
C TYR A 220 -15.33 4.55 1.60
N GLN A 221 -15.58 3.43 2.28
CA GLN A 221 -16.25 3.40 3.57
C GLN A 221 -15.36 2.68 4.60
N TYR A 222 -15.43 3.12 5.83
CA TYR A 222 -14.57 2.67 6.92
C TYR A 222 -15.42 2.29 8.13
N ASN A 223 -14.90 1.39 8.95
CA ASN A 223 -15.40 1.23 10.32
C ASN A 223 -14.67 2.21 11.26
N ASP A 224 -15.02 2.19 12.55
CA ASP A 224 -14.44 3.04 13.59
C ASP A 224 -13.07 2.55 14.10
N LYS A 225 -12.60 1.39 13.66
CA LYS A 225 -11.36 0.78 14.14
C LYS A 225 -10.14 1.33 13.40
N PRO A 226 -9.02 1.53 14.10
CA PRO A 226 -7.80 2.00 13.48
C PRO A 226 -7.30 1.02 12.41
N ASN A 227 -6.86 1.58 11.29
CA ASN A 227 -6.18 0.81 10.27
C ASN A 227 -4.77 0.48 10.77
N GLN A 228 -4.55 -0.78 11.04
CA GLN A 228 -3.27 -1.26 11.54
C GLN A 228 -2.12 -1.11 10.52
N ALA A 229 -2.41 -0.88 9.24
CA ALA A 229 -1.42 -0.51 8.23
C ALA A 229 -1.07 0.98 8.25
N TYR A 230 -1.91 1.83 8.90
CA TYR A 230 -1.64 3.24 9.00
C TYR A 230 -0.43 3.50 9.89
N GLY A 231 0.54 4.22 9.36
CA GLY A 231 1.77 4.50 10.07
C GLY A 231 2.82 3.38 10.02
N HIS A 232 2.62 2.31 9.27
CA HIS A 232 3.54 1.20 9.05
C HIS A 232 4.23 1.24 7.68
N LEU A 233 4.94 0.15 7.36
CA LEU A 233 5.74 0.06 6.13
C LEU A 233 4.97 0.49 4.87
N GLY A 234 3.68 0.18 4.75
CA GLY A 234 2.88 0.56 3.59
C GLY A 234 2.79 2.08 3.42
N ASP A 235 2.41 2.81 4.47
CA ASP A 235 2.31 4.27 4.45
C ASP A 235 3.69 4.93 4.30
N LEU A 236 4.72 4.29 4.89
CA LEU A 236 6.09 4.75 4.82
C LEU A 236 6.71 4.57 3.43
N LEU A 237 6.45 3.43 2.77
CA LEU A 237 7.05 3.06 1.49
C LEU A 237 6.25 3.50 0.26
N TYR A 238 5.01 3.96 0.46
CA TYR A 238 4.08 4.39 -0.60
C TYR A 238 3.34 5.66 -0.18
N PRO A 239 4.06 6.78 0.06
CA PRO A 239 3.45 8.03 0.53
C PRO A 239 2.43 8.59 -0.47
N GLU A 240 2.54 8.25 -1.75
CA GLU A 240 1.62 8.63 -2.81
C GLU A 240 0.25 7.93 -2.75
N GLU A 241 0.14 6.85 -2.00
CA GLU A 241 -1.14 6.11 -1.88
C GLU A 241 -2.10 6.69 -0.86
N PHE A 242 -1.63 7.57 0.02
CA PHE A 242 -2.46 8.23 1.05
C PHE A 242 -3.32 7.22 1.84
N ILE A 243 -2.66 6.34 2.58
CA ILE A 243 -3.33 5.29 3.36
C ILE A 243 -4.22 5.88 4.46
N SER A 244 -5.45 5.40 4.57
CA SER A 244 -6.46 5.88 5.53
C SER A 244 -6.22 5.39 6.95
N LYS A 245 -6.60 6.20 7.95
CA LYS A 245 -6.41 5.91 9.38
C LYS A 245 -7.30 4.79 9.91
N ASN A 246 -8.50 4.63 9.36
CA ASN A 246 -9.45 3.60 9.75
C ASN A 246 -9.45 2.40 8.80
N CYS A 247 -9.98 1.27 9.26
CA CYS A 247 -10.09 0.06 8.46
C CYS A 247 -11.13 0.22 7.35
N LEU A 248 -10.72 0.04 6.09
CA LEU A 248 -11.56 0.08 4.90
C LEU A 248 -12.51 -1.12 4.88
N THR A 249 -13.81 -0.89 4.83
CA THR A 249 -14.85 -1.94 4.77
C THR A 249 -15.45 -2.12 3.38
N LEU A 250 -15.59 -1.03 2.63
CA LEU A 250 -16.13 -1.04 1.28
C LEU A 250 -15.34 -0.09 0.38
N MET A 251 -15.03 -0.53 -0.81
CA MET A 251 -14.55 0.30 -1.91
C MET A 251 -15.48 0.11 -3.11
N ARG A 252 -16.01 1.21 -3.62
CA ARG A 252 -16.83 1.24 -4.82
C ARG A 252 -16.07 1.94 -5.94
N HIS A 253 -15.90 1.26 -7.06
CA HIS A 253 -15.35 1.83 -8.29
C HIS A 253 -16.49 2.11 -9.25
N ILE A 254 -16.57 3.34 -9.73
CA ILE A 254 -17.55 3.81 -10.71
C ILE A 254 -16.78 4.29 -11.92
N SER A 255 -16.92 3.59 -13.03
CA SER A 255 -16.38 4.03 -14.31
C SER A 255 -17.48 4.72 -15.11
N LYS A 256 -17.17 5.92 -15.55
CA LYS A 256 -18.07 6.76 -16.37
C LYS A 256 -17.47 6.95 -17.76
N GLU A 257 -18.28 6.73 -18.78
CA GLU A 257 -17.94 7.02 -20.17
C GLU A 257 -19.06 7.81 -20.81
N GLU A 258 -18.71 8.89 -21.56
CA GLU A 258 -19.68 9.74 -22.22
C GLU A 258 -20.60 8.93 -23.14
N GLY A 259 -21.94 9.08 -22.95
CA GLY A 259 -22.96 8.37 -23.72
C GLY A 259 -23.20 6.92 -23.31
N LYS A 260 -22.56 6.41 -22.24
CA LYS A 260 -22.78 5.06 -21.72
C LYS A 260 -23.32 5.06 -20.29
N ALA A 261 -23.97 3.96 -19.91
CA ALA A 261 -24.35 3.74 -18.52
C ALA A 261 -23.08 3.56 -17.65
N ASN A 262 -23.13 4.04 -16.41
CA ASN A 262 -22.03 3.86 -15.47
C ASN A 262 -21.84 2.37 -15.14
N SER A 263 -20.58 1.92 -15.13
CA SER A 263 -20.21 0.62 -14.57
C SER A 263 -19.86 0.80 -13.10
N ILE A 264 -20.41 -0.03 -12.22
CA ILE A 264 -20.18 0.01 -10.78
C ILE A 264 -19.65 -1.35 -10.34
N THR A 265 -18.51 -1.33 -9.61
CA THR A 265 -17.86 -2.51 -9.05
C THR A 265 -17.61 -2.28 -7.56
N GLU A 266 -17.99 -3.22 -6.72
CA GLU A 266 -17.83 -3.11 -5.27
C GLU A 266 -16.88 -4.18 -4.74
N TYR A 267 -16.00 -3.80 -3.83
CA TYR A 267 -15.07 -4.67 -3.12
C TYR A 267 -15.30 -4.52 -1.62
N ARG A 268 -15.42 -5.63 -0.91
CA ARG A 268 -15.74 -5.64 0.53
C ARG A 268 -14.60 -6.22 1.34
N ARG A 269 -14.48 -5.75 2.61
CA ARG A 269 -13.57 -6.32 3.61
C ARG A 269 -14.32 -6.57 4.91
N GLU A 270 -14.06 -7.72 5.51
CA GLU A 270 -14.54 -8.12 6.82
C GLU A 270 -13.37 -8.27 7.77
N TYR A 271 -13.58 -7.93 9.03
CA TYR A 271 -12.55 -7.96 10.06
C TYR A 271 -13.05 -8.75 11.26
N GLN A 272 -12.20 -9.64 11.77
CA GLN A 272 -12.39 -10.29 13.07
C GLN A 272 -11.32 -9.79 14.03
N TYR A 273 -11.70 -9.57 15.27
CA TYR A 273 -10.82 -9.06 16.32
C TYR A 273 -10.69 -10.10 17.44
N ASN A 274 -9.53 -10.13 18.11
CA ASN A 274 -9.37 -10.90 19.34
C ASN A 274 -9.97 -10.15 20.55
N ALA A 275 -9.93 -10.77 21.73
CA ALA A 275 -10.48 -10.20 22.96
C ALA A 275 -9.81 -8.87 23.38
N GLN A 276 -8.59 -8.61 22.92
CA GLN A 276 -7.83 -7.39 23.19
C GLN A 276 -8.10 -6.30 22.14
N GLY A 277 -8.97 -6.55 21.15
CA GLY A 277 -9.30 -5.60 20.09
C GLY A 277 -8.31 -5.57 18.92
N ASN A 278 -7.32 -6.47 18.88
CA ASN A 278 -6.40 -6.59 17.76
C ASN A 278 -7.05 -7.37 16.61
N ILE A 279 -6.73 -7.00 15.35
CA ILE A 279 -7.23 -7.72 14.19
C ILE A 279 -6.65 -9.14 14.20
N ARG A 280 -7.53 -10.14 14.20
CA ARG A 280 -7.19 -11.56 14.08
C ARG A 280 -7.26 -12.05 12.64
N GLU A 281 -8.24 -11.57 11.88
CA GLU A 281 -8.46 -11.98 10.50
C GLU A 281 -9.01 -10.81 9.67
N ILE A 282 -8.57 -10.72 8.41
CA ILE A 282 -9.17 -9.86 7.38
C ILE A 282 -9.56 -10.76 6.22
N LYS A 283 -10.81 -10.66 5.77
CA LYS A 283 -11.29 -11.25 4.52
C LYS A 283 -11.58 -10.16 3.50
N LYS A 284 -11.09 -10.34 2.27
CA LYS A 284 -11.36 -9.46 1.15
C LYS A 284 -12.14 -10.22 0.08
N TYR A 285 -13.18 -9.60 -0.41
CA TYR A 285 -14.08 -10.14 -1.43
C TYR A 285 -13.98 -9.32 -2.70
N ASP A 286 -14.03 -9.99 -3.85
CA ASP A 286 -14.10 -9.35 -5.16
C ASP A 286 -15.52 -8.80 -5.44
N SER A 287 -15.69 -8.25 -6.63
CA SER A 287 -16.96 -7.65 -7.08
C SER A 287 -18.14 -8.63 -7.15
N ASP A 288 -17.85 -9.90 -7.28
CA ASP A 288 -18.86 -10.96 -7.37
C ASP A 288 -19.19 -11.54 -5.98
N GLY A 289 -18.60 -10.97 -4.92
CA GLY A 289 -18.74 -11.43 -3.55
C GLY A 289 -17.93 -12.69 -3.23
N LYS A 290 -17.02 -13.08 -4.12
CA LYS A 290 -16.15 -14.24 -3.92
C LYS A 290 -14.95 -13.87 -3.07
N LEU A 291 -14.60 -14.72 -2.11
CA LEU A 291 -13.42 -14.54 -1.28
C LEU A 291 -12.14 -14.58 -2.14
N GLU A 292 -11.43 -13.45 -2.18
CA GLU A 292 -10.17 -13.28 -2.92
C GLU A 292 -8.95 -13.48 -2.02
N GLU A 293 -8.99 -12.93 -0.80
CA GLU A 293 -7.84 -12.91 0.10
C GLU A 293 -8.26 -13.07 1.56
N THR A 294 -7.51 -13.86 2.30
CA THR A 294 -7.59 -13.96 3.77
C THR A 294 -6.21 -13.65 4.37
N ILE A 295 -6.17 -12.78 5.38
CA ILE A 295 -4.97 -12.48 6.15
C ILE A 295 -5.26 -12.84 7.61
N THR A 296 -4.43 -13.68 8.22
CA THR A 296 -4.52 -14.05 9.64
C THR A 296 -3.31 -13.55 10.40
N TYR A 297 -3.51 -13.22 11.66
CA TYR A 297 -2.50 -12.66 12.56
C TYR A 297 -2.39 -13.51 13.82
N GLU A 298 -1.17 -13.92 14.18
CA GLU A 298 -0.83 -14.64 15.42
C GLU A 298 0.01 -13.71 16.32
N TYR A 299 -0.41 -13.56 17.58
CA TYR A 299 0.19 -12.64 18.55
C TYR A 299 1.02 -13.35 19.60
#